data_ee3954a720b373c25fe866a5436d6935
#
_entry.id   ee3954a720b373c25fe866a5436d6935
#
_cell.length_a   1.000
_cell.length_b   1.000
_cell.length_c   1.000
_cell.angle_alpha   90.00
_cell.angle_beta   90.00
_cell.angle_gamma   90.00
#
_symmetry.space_group_name_H-M   'P 1'
#
loop_
_entity.id
_entity.type
_entity.pdbx_description
1 polymer ?
#
loop_
_entity_poly.entity_id
_entity_poly.type
_entity_poly.pdbx_seq_one_letter_code
_entity_poly.pdbx_strand_id
1 'polypeptide(L)'
;MIKVCNFEQKNFCVFTPYIVPSSLNKKVNIGDGFIYDSSIKLIKYNPRFVFSSREQLDEKKIEMINSCKLLVVTGANIIKDNFEIITGFDQRTLNKIKVPIALMGIGHYGLEDTNKYGFDQNSKLLTKTILERVPFISVRCNGSYDYMKKSLNSSLFKQIINTSCPVIFKTENVDKKFLKKDIYEHMVVTITDRIMLKQQLPILSFASKFFKYKRKTLSLHQNYENYKIEAIAKKLGFEIFKANNYKSFIDLYMKCDLHFGNRVHAHLKCLSLGIPSFCTPFDLRQLFFSNSIQLPLIDNDRHESLKTYPFDRFSEFQNKAKIKMNKFLSSIVNLVD
;
A
#
# COMPACT_ATOMS: atom_id res chain seq x y z
N MET A 1 -6.13 6.38 20.45
CA MET A 1 -5.10 6.90 19.51
C MET A 1 -4.12 5.77 19.19
N ILE A 2 -3.90 5.46 17.91
CA ILE A 2 -2.98 4.38 17.50
C ILE A 2 -1.57 4.99 17.46
N LYS A 3 -0.73 4.73 18.47
CA LYS A 3 0.69 5.11 18.42
C LYS A 3 1.46 4.11 17.55
N VAL A 4 2.10 4.58 16.51
CA VAL A 4 2.90 3.76 15.59
C VAL A 4 4.34 3.58 16.10
N CYS A 5 4.91 4.64 16.67
CA CYS A 5 6.26 4.70 17.23
C CYS A 5 6.29 5.70 18.39
N ASN A 6 7.41 5.73 19.14
CA ASN A 6 7.66 6.77 20.17
C ASN A 6 8.11 8.10 19.52
N PHE A 7 7.39 8.54 18.49
CA PHE A 7 7.63 9.84 17.88
C PHE A 7 6.88 10.96 18.62
N GLU A 8 7.44 12.16 18.55
CA GLU A 8 6.76 13.36 18.99
C GLU A 8 5.40 13.52 18.29
N GLN A 9 4.41 14.00 19.00
CA GLN A 9 3.11 14.33 18.42
C GLN A 9 3.17 15.74 17.82
N LYS A 10 2.83 15.85 16.52
CA LYS A 10 2.72 17.14 15.82
C LYS A 10 1.27 17.46 15.45
N ASN A 11 1.01 18.71 15.14
CA ASN A 11 -0.33 19.22 14.86
C ASN A 11 -0.77 18.94 13.42
N PHE A 12 -0.85 17.66 13.06
CA PHE A 12 -1.46 17.22 11.80
C PHE A 12 -2.44 16.08 12.03
N CYS A 13 -3.32 15.85 11.06
CA CYS A 13 -4.24 14.73 11.08
C CYS A 13 -4.05 13.82 9.86
N VAL A 14 -4.54 12.59 9.97
CA VAL A 14 -4.37 11.55 8.94
C VAL A 14 -5.70 10.92 8.58
N PHE A 15 -5.95 10.79 7.28
CA PHE A 15 -6.94 9.87 6.74
C PHE A 15 -6.28 8.56 6.32
N THR A 16 -6.88 7.45 6.76
CA THR A 16 -6.41 6.12 6.38
C THR A 16 -7.58 5.15 6.16
N PRO A 17 -7.52 4.30 5.13
CA PRO A 17 -8.50 3.23 4.94
C PRO A 17 -8.32 2.06 5.91
N TYR A 18 -7.26 2.06 6.72
CA TYR A 18 -6.99 1.03 7.72
C TYR A 18 -8.00 1.05 8.88
N ILE A 19 -8.41 2.24 9.32
CA ILE A 19 -9.46 2.36 10.33
C ILE A 19 -10.81 2.09 9.66
N VAL A 20 -11.52 1.10 10.17
CA VAL A 20 -12.88 0.76 9.72
C VAL A 20 -13.83 1.07 10.86
N PRO A 21 -14.78 1.99 10.66
CA PRO A 21 -15.80 2.30 11.65
C PRO A 21 -16.64 1.07 11.98
N SER A 22 -17.00 0.91 13.24
CA SER A 22 -17.87 -0.18 13.69
C SER A 22 -19.24 -0.19 12.99
N SER A 23 -19.74 1.00 12.61
CA SER A 23 -20.98 1.18 11.84
C SER A 23 -20.96 0.56 10.44
N LEU A 24 -19.78 0.33 9.85
CA LEU A 24 -19.68 -0.13 8.47
C LEU A 24 -19.65 -1.65 8.32
N ASN A 25 -19.76 -2.43 9.35
CA ASN A 25 -19.69 -3.91 9.29
C ASN A 25 -18.70 -4.47 8.24
N LYS A 26 -17.60 -3.75 8.02
CA LYS A 26 -16.54 -4.10 7.06
C LYS A 26 -15.30 -4.58 7.80
N LYS A 27 -14.63 -5.56 7.22
CA LYS A 27 -13.39 -6.10 7.79
C LYS A 27 -12.20 -5.19 7.48
N VAL A 28 -11.27 -5.11 8.43
CA VAL A 28 -10.00 -4.38 8.28
C VAL A 28 -9.16 -5.05 7.20
N ASN A 29 -8.63 -4.26 6.27
CA ASN A 29 -7.61 -4.71 5.33
C ASN A 29 -6.21 -4.45 5.90
N ILE A 30 -5.52 -5.49 6.28
CA ILE A 30 -4.16 -5.42 6.87
C ILE A 30 -3.16 -4.70 5.94
N GLY A 31 -3.31 -4.85 4.61
CA GLY A 31 -2.48 -4.14 3.65
C GLY A 31 -2.53 -2.61 3.79
N ASP A 32 -3.69 -2.06 4.14
CA ASP A 32 -3.86 -0.63 4.41
C ASP A 32 -3.13 -0.24 5.70
N GLY A 33 -3.02 -1.15 6.67
CA GLY A 33 -2.23 -0.97 7.88
C GLY A 33 -0.73 -0.84 7.61
N PHE A 34 -0.18 -1.61 6.66
CA PHE A 34 1.22 -1.45 6.25
C PHE A 34 1.48 -0.08 5.61
N ILE A 35 0.53 0.42 4.80
CA ILE A 35 0.66 1.75 4.20
C ILE A 35 0.65 2.82 5.30
N TYR A 36 -0.33 2.76 6.21
CA TYR A 36 -0.44 3.69 7.33
C TYR A 36 0.84 3.71 8.17
N ASP A 37 1.28 2.55 8.65
CA ASP A 37 2.49 2.40 9.47
C ASP A 37 3.74 2.98 8.79
N SER A 38 3.96 2.58 7.53
CA SER A 38 5.12 3.06 6.77
C SER A 38 5.06 4.56 6.51
N SER A 39 3.86 5.12 6.24
CA SER A 39 3.70 6.57 6.04
C SER A 39 4.06 7.36 7.30
N ILE A 40 3.57 6.93 8.47
CA ILE A 40 3.87 7.61 9.74
C ILE A 40 5.36 7.51 10.09
N LYS A 41 5.97 6.35 9.89
CA LYS A 41 7.41 6.15 10.12
C LYS A 41 8.28 7.01 9.19
N LEU A 42 7.83 7.24 7.95
CA LEU A 42 8.53 8.13 7.01
C LEU A 42 8.38 9.61 7.39
N ILE A 43 7.20 10.02 7.86
CA ILE A 43 6.95 11.40 8.36
C ILE A 43 7.74 11.65 9.67
N LYS A 44 7.97 10.60 10.49
CA LYS A 44 8.68 10.63 11.77
C LYS A 44 7.97 11.40 12.90
N TYR A 45 6.67 11.66 12.76
CA TYR A 45 5.83 12.29 13.78
C TYR A 45 4.53 11.51 13.96
N ASN A 46 3.97 11.55 15.17
CA ASN A 46 2.64 11.01 15.43
C ASN A 46 1.58 12.08 15.14
N PRO A 47 0.51 11.72 14.42
CA PRO A 47 -0.59 12.64 14.17
C PRO A 47 -1.37 12.94 15.44
N ARG A 48 -1.96 14.15 15.52
CA ARG A 48 -2.89 14.53 16.58
C ARG A 48 -4.20 13.74 16.47
N PHE A 49 -4.71 13.58 15.25
CA PHE A 49 -5.93 12.82 14.98
C PHE A 49 -5.73 11.84 13.83
N VAL A 50 -6.43 10.71 13.90
CA VAL A 50 -6.49 9.72 12.83
C VAL A 50 -7.94 9.40 12.53
N PHE A 51 -8.34 9.57 11.28
CA PHE A 51 -9.70 9.34 10.81
C PHE A 51 -9.76 8.23 9.78
N SER A 52 -10.92 7.59 9.68
CA SER A 52 -11.21 6.67 8.60
C SER A 52 -11.47 7.43 7.29
N SER A 53 -10.82 7.03 6.20
CA SER A 53 -11.19 7.52 4.87
C SER A 53 -12.48 6.88 4.30
N ARG A 54 -13.12 6.00 5.08
CA ARG A 54 -14.37 5.30 4.70
C ARG A 54 -15.62 5.89 5.33
N GLU A 55 -15.48 6.93 6.14
CA GLU A 55 -16.58 7.67 6.75
C GLU A 55 -16.77 9.01 6.05
N GLN A 56 -18.02 9.45 5.98
CA GLN A 56 -18.31 10.83 5.62
C GLN A 56 -17.79 11.80 6.68
N LEU A 57 -17.39 12.97 6.25
CA LEU A 57 -17.03 14.06 7.14
C LEU A 57 -18.28 14.75 7.66
N ASP A 58 -18.41 14.78 8.96
CA ASP A 58 -19.34 15.66 9.69
C ASP A 58 -18.63 16.98 10.06
N GLU A 59 -19.41 17.97 10.49
CA GLU A 59 -18.88 19.30 10.87
C GLU A 59 -17.83 19.18 12.00
N LYS A 60 -18.06 18.30 12.97
CA LYS A 60 -17.10 18.08 14.08
C LYS A 60 -15.74 17.59 13.60
N LYS A 61 -15.72 16.64 12.66
CA LYS A 61 -14.48 16.17 12.06
C LYS A 61 -13.78 17.27 11.25
N ILE A 62 -14.56 18.09 10.52
CA ILE A 62 -14.03 19.24 9.77
C ILE A 62 -13.38 20.25 10.74
N GLU A 63 -14.01 20.56 11.86
CA GLU A 63 -13.44 21.42 12.90
C GLU A 63 -12.14 20.85 13.48
N MET A 64 -12.11 19.54 13.78
CA MET A 64 -10.89 18.86 14.25
C MET A 64 -9.77 18.92 13.21
N ILE A 65 -10.09 18.73 11.91
CA ILE A 65 -9.12 18.85 10.82
C ILE A 65 -8.59 20.28 10.75
N ASN A 66 -9.48 21.27 10.79
CA ASN A 66 -9.12 22.69 10.72
C ASN A 66 -8.36 23.20 11.96
N SER A 67 -8.39 22.46 13.07
CA SER A 67 -7.55 22.73 14.25
C SER A 67 -6.11 22.20 14.09
N CYS A 68 -5.82 21.46 13.02
CA CYS A 68 -4.48 21.02 12.65
C CYS A 68 -3.82 22.00 11.65
N LYS A 69 -2.54 21.79 11.35
CA LYS A 69 -1.81 22.53 10.32
C LYS A 69 -1.81 21.82 8.95
N LEU A 70 -2.05 20.51 8.93
CA LEU A 70 -1.97 19.67 7.74
C LEU A 70 -2.91 18.46 7.87
N LEU A 71 -3.54 18.08 6.76
CA LEU A 71 -4.20 16.78 6.58
C LEU A 71 -3.35 15.91 5.65
N VAL A 72 -2.96 14.73 6.10
CA VAL A 72 -2.26 13.72 5.28
C VAL A 72 -3.23 12.59 4.93
N VAL A 73 -3.37 12.30 3.65
CA VAL A 73 -4.09 11.12 3.17
C VAL A 73 -3.07 10.04 2.83
N THR A 74 -3.03 8.99 3.65
CA THR A 74 -2.09 7.88 3.44
C THR A 74 -2.65 6.88 2.44
N GLY A 75 -1.89 6.62 1.41
CA GLY A 75 -2.13 5.75 0.27
C GLY A 75 -3.42 4.95 0.22
N ALA A 76 -4.23 5.21 -0.76
CA ALA A 76 -5.46 4.48 -1.05
C ALA A 76 -5.63 4.33 -2.57
N ASN A 77 -6.55 3.45 -2.99
CA ASN A 77 -6.97 3.34 -4.38
C ASN A 77 -8.04 4.40 -4.68
N ILE A 78 -7.66 5.66 -4.70
CA ILE A 78 -8.58 6.80 -4.85
C ILE A 78 -8.53 7.46 -6.23
N ILE A 79 -7.51 7.14 -7.04
CA ILE A 79 -7.41 7.62 -8.42
C ILE A 79 -8.35 6.79 -9.29
N LYS A 80 -9.42 7.40 -9.74
CA LYS A 80 -10.44 6.88 -10.67
C LYS A 80 -11.07 8.08 -11.36
N ASP A 81 -11.93 7.86 -12.34
CA ASP A 81 -12.58 8.93 -13.12
C ASP A 81 -13.29 9.94 -12.22
N ASN A 82 -13.99 9.44 -11.20
CA ASN A 82 -14.52 10.22 -10.09
C ASN A 82 -13.54 10.13 -8.90
N PHE A 83 -12.69 11.14 -8.75
CA PHE A 83 -11.65 11.19 -7.73
C PHE A 83 -12.24 11.53 -6.36
N GLU A 84 -12.25 10.56 -5.47
CA GLU A 84 -12.73 10.72 -4.09
C GLU A 84 -11.62 10.40 -3.09
N ILE A 85 -11.22 11.40 -2.30
CA ILE A 85 -10.26 11.22 -1.19
C ILE A 85 -10.88 10.41 -0.06
N ILE A 86 -12.13 10.65 0.24
CA ILE A 86 -13.00 9.94 1.17
C ILE A 86 -14.41 9.84 0.59
N THR A 87 -15.20 8.92 1.13
CA THR A 87 -16.59 8.74 0.71
C THR A 87 -17.38 10.06 0.81
N GLY A 88 -17.94 10.48 -0.31
CA GLY A 88 -18.73 11.72 -0.40
C GLY A 88 -17.90 13.02 -0.38
N PHE A 89 -16.62 12.95 -0.65
CA PHE A 89 -15.75 14.13 -0.72
C PHE A 89 -15.92 14.85 -2.06
N ASP A 90 -16.49 16.02 -1.99
CA ASP A 90 -16.75 16.91 -3.11
C ASP A 90 -16.06 18.28 -2.93
N GLN A 91 -16.24 19.17 -3.90
CA GLN A 91 -15.71 20.54 -3.84
C GLN A 91 -16.25 21.34 -2.66
N ARG A 92 -17.49 21.09 -2.21
CA ARG A 92 -18.09 21.78 -1.05
C ARG A 92 -17.39 21.38 0.23
N THR A 93 -17.13 20.08 0.39
CA THR A 93 -16.39 19.52 1.53
C THR A 93 -14.94 20.04 1.53
N LEU A 94 -14.27 20.06 0.34
CA LEU A 94 -12.94 20.60 0.21
C LEU A 94 -12.85 22.07 0.60
N ASN A 95 -13.85 22.88 0.26
CA ASN A 95 -13.89 24.30 0.60
C ASN A 95 -14.05 24.57 2.11
N LYS A 96 -14.63 23.62 2.85
CA LYS A 96 -14.72 23.69 4.32
C LYS A 96 -13.40 23.36 5.01
N ILE A 97 -12.52 22.59 4.38
CA ILE A 97 -11.19 22.26 4.91
C ILE A 97 -10.24 23.41 4.59
N LYS A 98 -9.74 24.06 5.63
CA LYS A 98 -8.87 25.26 5.52
C LYS A 98 -7.39 24.90 5.42
N VAL A 99 -7.01 23.73 5.91
CA VAL A 99 -5.62 23.29 5.96
C VAL A 99 -5.16 22.64 4.64
N PRO A 100 -3.85 22.66 4.32
CA PRO A 100 -3.31 21.89 3.21
C PRO A 100 -3.64 20.41 3.31
N ILE A 101 -3.82 19.75 2.14
CA ILE A 101 -4.10 18.31 2.05
C ILE A 101 -2.99 17.63 1.27
N ALA A 102 -2.13 16.89 1.96
CA ALA A 102 -1.04 16.12 1.34
C ALA A 102 -1.51 14.71 0.99
N LEU A 103 -1.47 14.36 -0.28
CA LEU A 103 -1.80 13.02 -0.78
C LEU A 103 -0.51 12.20 -0.92
N MET A 104 -0.31 11.19 -0.05
CA MET A 104 0.93 10.41 0.05
C MET A 104 0.77 9.00 -0.51
N GLY A 105 1.43 8.71 -1.63
CA GLY A 105 1.43 7.37 -2.22
C GLY A 105 0.05 6.89 -2.68
N ILE A 106 -0.79 7.80 -3.20
CA ILE A 106 -2.11 7.45 -3.70
C ILE A 106 -2.01 6.63 -4.99
N GLY A 107 -3.02 5.82 -5.27
CA GLY A 107 -2.98 4.91 -6.40
C GLY A 107 -4.27 4.80 -7.18
N HIS A 108 -4.12 4.35 -8.42
CA HIS A 108 -5.25 4.00 -9.27
C HIS A 108 -5.97 2.75 -8.73
N TYR A 109 -7.29 2.70 -8.93
CA TYR A 109 -8.14 1.62 -8.43
C TYR A 109 -7.81 0.25 -9.04
N GLY A 110 -7.34 0.19 -10.28
CA GLY A 110 -6.69 -0.98 -10.86
C GLY A 110 -7.59 -2.14 -11.29
N LEU A 111 -8.90 -1.96 -11.33
CA LEU A 111 -9.85 -3.01 -11.76
C LEU A 111 -10.32 -2.86 -13.22
N GLU A 112 -10.09 -1.70 -13.84
CA GLU A 112 -10.56 -1.39 -15.19
C GLU A 112 -9.41 -0.93 -16.08
N ASP A 113 -9.59 -1.06 -17.39
CA ASP A 113 -8.63 -0.58 -18.37
C ASP A 113 -8.49 0.95 -18.28
N THR A 114 -7.41 1.39 -17.67
CA THR A 114 -7.11 2.82 -17.44
C THR A 114 -6.89 3.62 -18.73
N ASN A 115 -6.95 2.98 -19.89
CA ASN A 115 -6.70 3.64 -21.17
C ASN A 115 -7.90 4.41 -21.70
N LYS A 116 -9.11 4.16 -21.18
CA LYS A 116 -10.34 4.74 -21.73
C LYS A 116 -10.70 6.11 -21.15
N TYR A 117 -10.47 6.37 -19.87
CA TYR A 117 -11.02 7.53 -19.19
C TYR A 117 -9.94 8.30 -18.43
N GLY A 118 -10.06 9.61 -18.39
CA GLY A 118 -9.32 10.49 -17.51
C GLY A 118 -10.26 11.06 -16.43
N PHE A 119 -9.78 11.92 -15.59
CA PHE A 119 -10.60 12.63 -14.61
C PHE A 119 -11.77 13.37 -15.26
N ASP A 120 -12.93 13.29 -14.64
CA ASP A 120 -14.03 14.18 -14.91
C ASP A 120 -13.69 15.64 -14.51
N GLN A 121 -14.55 16.59 -14.84
CA GLN A 121 -14.29 18.00 -14.58
C GLN A 121 -14.21 18.31 -13.08
N ASN A 122 -15.04 17.64 -12.25
CA ASN A 122 -15.01 17.82 -10.81
C ASN A 122 -13.70 17.31 -10.21
N SER A 123 -13.21 16.15 -10.65
CA SER A 123 -11.95 15.57 -10.23
C SER A 123 -10.74 16.42 -10.62
N LYS A 124 -10.78 17.06 -11.82
CA LYS A 124 -9.77 18.01 -12.24
C LYS A 124 -9.76 19.25 -11.34
N LEU A 125 -10.94 19.77 -11.03
CA LEU A 125 -11.08 20.93 -10.14
C LEU A 125 -10.60 20.62 -8.74
N LEU A 126 -11.00 19.47 -8.16
CA LEU A 126 -10.53 19.01 -6.84
C LEU A 126 -9.01 18.90 -6.81
N THR A 127 -8.41 18.27 -7.83
CA THR A 127 -6.96 18.11 -7.92
C THR A 127 -6.26 19.46 -8.01
N LYS A 128 -6.76 20.39 -8.81
CA LYS A 128 -6.24 21.76 -8.92
C LYS A 128 -6.29 22.47 -7.56
N THR A 129 -7.44 22.45 -6.88
CA THR A 129 -7.61 23.12 -5.57
C THR A 129 -6.67 22.53 -4.49
N ILE A 130 -6.39 21.25 -4.54
CA ILE A 130 -5.40 20.61 -3.65
C ILE A 130 -4.00 21.11 -3.97
N LEU A 131 -3.61 21.11 -5.26
CA LEU A 131 -2.29 21.54 -5.71
C LEU A 131 -2.01 23.04 -5.53
N GLU A 132 -3.04 23.86 -5.37
CA GLU A 132 -2.90 25.27 -4.96
C GLU A 132 -2.43 25.42 -3.51
N ARG A 133 -2.58 24.38 -2.68
CA ARG A 133 -2.27 24.39 -1.24
C ARG A 133 -1.04 23.56 -0.86
N VAL A 134 -0.61 22.65 -1.74
CA VAL A 134 0.57 21.79 -1.52
C VAL A 134 1.43 21.72 -2.78
N PRO A 135 2.76 21.64 -2.64
CA PRO A 135 3.66 21.62 -3.81
C PRO A 135 3.52 20.39 -4.68
N PHE A 136 3.17 19.24 -4.09
CA PHE A 136 3.17 17.95 -4.79
C PHE A 136 2.03 17.04 -4.34
N ILE A 137 1.52 16.23 -5.30
CA ILE A 137 0.76 15.02 -5.04
C ILE A 137 1.67 13.82 -5.30
N SER A 138 1.78 12.92 -4.33
CA SER A 138 2.59 11.71 -4.40
C SER A 138 1.74 10.52 -4.86
N VAL A 139 2.14 9.90 -5.97
CA VAL A 139 1.54 8.66 -6.49
C VAL A 139 2.48 7.46 -6.28
N ARG A 140 1.91 6.26 -6.27
CA ARG A 140 2.65 5.06 -5.81
C ARG A 140 3.23 4.17 -6.91
N CYS A 141 2.89 4.36 -8.17
CA CYS A 141 3.36 3.52 -9.29
C CYS A 141 3.21 4.23 -10.65
N ASN A 142 3.87 3.69 -11.67
CA ASN A 142 3.83 4.25 -13.01
C ASN A 142 2.41 4.31 -13.57
N GLY A 143 1.57 3.27 -13.42
CA GLY A 143 0.20 3.31 -13.88
C GLY A 143 -0.63 4.44 -13.28
N SER A 144 -0.44 4.74 -11.99
CA SER A 144 -1.07 5.91 -11.35
C SER A 144 -0.52 7.22 -11.89
N TYR A 145 0.78 7.30 -12.13
CA TYR A 145 1.45 8.48 -12.69
C TYR A 145 0.98 8.77 -14.11
N ASP A 146 0.90 7.74 -14.96
CA ASP A 146 0.46 7.84 -16.35
C ASP A 146 -1.03 8.23 -16.44
N TYR A 147 -1.85 7.73 -15.53
CA TYR A 147 -3.26 8.15 -15.44
C TYR A 147 -3.38 9.63 -15.10
N MET A 148 -2.61 10.13 -14.11
CA MET A 148 -2.58 11.55 -13.76
C MET A 148 -2.09 12.41 -14.93
N LYS A 149 -1.09 11.93 -15.69
CA LYS A 149 -0.56 12.60 -16.89
C LYS A 149 -1.62 12.78 -17.97
N LYS A 150 -2.46 11.77 -18.19
CA LYS A 150 -3.57 11.85 -19.16
C LYS A 150 -4.71 12.74 -18.67
N SER A 151 -4.91 12.81 -17.36
CA SER A 151 -6.04 13.50 -16.74
C SER A 151 -5.83 15.01 -16.55
N LEU A 152 -4.58 15.46 -16.40
CA LEU A 152 -4.24 16.83 -16.02
C LEU A 152 -3.52 17.56 -17.16
N ASN A 153 -3.65 18.88 -17.19
CA ASN A 153 -2.84 19.71 -18.07
C ASN A 153 -1.36 19.72 -17.63
N SER A 154 -0.48 20.19 -18.50
CA SER A 154 0.97 20.16 -18.28
C SER A 154 1.44 20.94 -17.04
N SER A 155 0.75 22.03 -16.67
CA SER A 155 1.12 22.84 -15.50
C SER A 155 0.83 22.11 -14.18
N LEU A 156 -0.35 21.52 -14.04
CA LEU A 156 -0.73 20.74 -12.86
C LEU A 156 0.06 19.42 -12.78
N PHE A 157 0.30 18.79 -13.93
CA PHE A 157 1.03 17.53 -13.96
C PHE A 157 2.48 17.66 -13.46
N LYS A 158 3.13 18.81 -13.62
CA LYS A 158 4.49 19.04 -13.06
C LYS A 158 4.57 18.91 -11.54
N GLN A 159 3.44 19.00 -10.84
CA GLN A 159 3.32 18.84 -9.40
C GLN A 159 3.01 17.38 -8.99
N ILE A 160 2.88 16.46 -9.94
CA ILE A 160 2.69 15.04 -9.66
C ILE A 160 4.06 14.35 -9.57
N ILE A 161 4.29 13.65 -8.47
CA ILE A 161 5.55 12.95 -8.22
C ILE A 161 5.31 11.45 -7.95
N ASN A 162 5.96 10.58 -8.73
CA ASN A 162 5.92 9.14 -8.45
C ASN A 162 6.98 8.81 -7.39
N THR A 163 6.56 8.82 -6.11
CA THR A 163 7.40 8.49 -4.97
C THR A 163 7.46 7.00 -4.67
N SER A 164 6.69 6.21 -5.38
CA SER A 164 6.36 4.82 -5.05
C SER A 164 5.49 4.67 -3.80
N CYS A 165 5.15 3.41 -3.47
CA CYS A 165 4.35 3.10 -2.28
C CYS A 165 5.19 3.28 -1.00
N PRO A 166 4.66 3.91 0.05
CA PRO A 166 5.38 4.04 1.33
C PRO A 166 5.89 2.72 1.90
N VAL A 167 5.22 1.60 1.59
CA VAL A 167 5.58 0.27 2.11
C VAL A 167 6.91 -0.25 1.57
N ILE A 168 7.41 0.25 0.43
CA ILE A 168 8.68 -0.22 -0.12
C ILE A 168 9.90 0.23 0.69
N PHE A 169 9.76 1.29 1.50
CA PHE A 169 10.88 1.82 2.24
C PHE A 169 11.14 1.04 3.53
N LYS A 170 12.42 0.85 3.85
CA LYS A 170 12.83 0.19 5.09
C LYS A 170 12.50 1.11 6.27
N THR A 171 11.51 0.73 7.04
CA THR A 171 11.02 1.46 8.21
C THR A 171 11.18 0.68 9.52
N GLU A 172 11.59 -0.58 9.44
CA GLU A 172 11.93 -1.45 10.57
C GLU A 172 13.45 -1.51 10.75
N ASN A 173 13.88 -1.67 11.99
CA ASN A 173 15.28 -1.89 12.31
C ASN A 173 15.66 -3.37 12.12
N VAL A 174 15.68 -3.80 10.87
CA VAL A 174 16.03 -5.19 10.45
C VAL A 174 17.07 -5.10 9.36
N ASP A 175 18.19 -5.79 9.54
CA ASP A 175 19.27 -5.84 8.55
C ASP A 175 19.30 -7.19 7.84
N LYS A 176 18.22 -7.51 7.12
CA LYS A 176 18.19 -8.66 6.22
C LYS A 176 18.68 -8.24 4.83
N LYS A 177 19.45 -9.14 4.21
CA LYS A 177 19.86 -9.03 2.81
C LYS A 177 19.10 -10.06 1.99
N PHE A 178 18.83 -9.75 0.74
CA PHE A 178 18.25 -10.71 -0.19
C PHE A 178 19.19 -11.91 -0.36
N LEU A 179 18.89 -13.02 0.30
CA LEU A 179 19.67 -14.26 0.20
C LEU A 179 18.86 -15.29 -0.57
N LYS A 180 19.44 -15.77 -1.66
CA LYS A 180 18.96 -17.00 -2.31
C LYS A 180 19.44 -18.19 -1.49
N LYS A 181 18.54 -19.12 -1.25
CA LYS A 181 18.81 -20.33 -0.49
C LYS A 181 18.33 -21.55 -1.27
N ASP A 182 19.04 -22.64 -1.16
CA ASP A 182 18.57 -23.93 -1.67
C ASP A 182 17.38 -24.45 -0.85
N ILE A 183 17.42 -24.19 0.45
CA ILE A 183 16.33 -24.53 1.41
C ILE A 183 16.05 -23.30 2.27
N TYR A 184 14.81 -22.84 2.25
CA TYR A 184 14.35 -21.75 3.12
C TYR A 184 13.92 -22.28 4.49
N GLU A 185 14.25 -21.59 5.56
CA GLU A 185 13.82 -21.99 6.91
C GLU A 185 12.32 -21.79 7.04
N HIS A 186 11.81 -20.62 6.63
CA HIS A 186 10.39 -20.29 6.75
C HIS A 186 9.87 -19.55 5.52
N MET A 187 8.97 -20.19 4.78
CA MET A 187 8.22 -19.58 3.70
C MET A 187 6.86 -19.10 4.16
N VAL A 188 6.50 -17.86 3.83
CA VAL A 188 5.15 -17.32 4.04
C VAL A 188 4.44 -17.13 2.72
N VAL A 189 3.24 -17.69 2.60
CA VAL A 189 2.38 -17.54 1.42
C VAL A 189 1.18 -16.66 1.77
N THR A 190 0.84 -15.73 0.87
CA THR A 190 -0.32 -14.86 1.00
C THR A 190 -1.29 -15.05 -0.16
N ILE A 191 -2.56 -15.10 0.15
CA ILE A 191 -3.65 -15.15 -0.84
C ILE A 191 -4.68 -14.07 -0.57
N THR A 192 -5.44 -13.68 -1.59
CA THR A 192 -6.53 -12.72 -1.45
C THR A 192 -7.87 -13.45 -1.38
N ASP A 193 -8.79 -12.89 -0.62
CA ASP A 193 -10.20 -13.31 -0.55
C ASP A 193 -11.05 -12.86 -1.74
N ARG A 194 -10.49 -12.00 -2.61
CA ARG A 194 -11.21 -11.37 -3.73
C ARG A 194 -11.33 -12.23 -4.97
N ILE A 195 -10.67 -13.38 -5.00
CA ILE A 195 -10.74 -14.34 -6.11
C ILE A 195 -11.30 -15.67 -5.65
N MET A 196 -11.91 -16.38 -6.61
CA MET A 196 -12.48 -17.68 -6.35
C MET A 196 -11.43 -18.68 -5.88
N LEU A 197 -11.81 -19.59 -5.02
CA LEU A 197 -10.95 -20.65 -4.46
C LEU A 197 -10.15 -21.38 -5.55
N LYS A 198 -10.79 -21.72 -6.67
CA LYS A 198 -10.14 -22.42 -7.79
C LYS A 198 -8.93 -21.67 -8.38
N GLN A 199 -8.92 -20.35 -8.29
CA GLN A 199 -7.79 -19.53 -8.77
C GLN A 199 -6.67 -19.39 -7.73
N GLN A 200 -6.95 -19.69 -6.47
CA GLN A 200 -5.96 -19.59 -5.37
C GLN A 200 -5.25 -20.91 -5.10
N LEU A 201 -5.90 -22.03 -5.39
CA LEU A 201 -5.30 -23.36 -5.20
C LEU A 201 -3.99 -23.56 -5.97
N PRO A 202 -3.87 -23.11 -7.25
CA PRO A 202 -2.61 -23.19 -7.97
C PRO A 202 -1.46 -22.47 -7.26
N ILE A 203 -1.73 -21.33 -6.59
CA ILE A 203 -0.72 -20.57 -5.82
C ILE A 203 -0.18 -21.41 -4.67
N LEU A 204 -1.08 -22.03 -3.89
CA LEU A 204 -0.69 -22.88 -2.75
C LEU A 204 0.05 -24.13 -3.21
N SER A 205 -0.45 -24.79 -4.27
CA SER A 205 0.16 -25.98 -4.84
C SER A 205 1.54 -25.67 -5.42
N PHE A 206 1.67 -24.59 -6.18
CA PHE A 206 2.94 -24.14 -6.74
C PHE A 206 3.98 -23.85 -5.64
N ALA A 207 3.61 -23.02 -4.64
CA ALA A 207 4.49 -22.68 -3.53
C ALA A 207 4.98 -23.93 -2.80
N SER A 208 4.10 -24.93 -2.62
CA SER A 208 4.44 -26.19 -1.94
C SER A 208 5.39 -27.09 -2.73
N LYS A 209 5.37 -27.01 -4.07
CA LYS A 209 6.17 -27.91 -4.93
C LYS A 209 7.48 -27.28 -5.41
N PHE A 210 7.45 -25.96 -5.69
CA PHE A 210 8.55 -25.27 -6.34
C PHE A 210 9.69 -24.90 -5.38
N PHE A 211 9.34 -24.46 -4.16
CA PHE A 211 10.35 -24.06 -3.18
C PHE A 211 10.63 -25.19 -2.17
N LYS A 212 11.91 -25.35 -1.81
CA LYS A 212 12.33 -26.19 -0.68
C LYS A 212 12.30 -25.35 0.60
N TYR A 213 11.64 -25.83 1.64
CA TYR A 213 11.46 -25.12 2.91
C TYR A 213 11.37 -26.12 4.06
N LYS A 214 11.71 -25.66 5.28
CA LYS A 214 11.50 -26.46 6.51
C LYS A 214 10.11 -26.19 7.09
N ARG A 215 9.64 -24.93 7.04
CA ARG A 215 8.34 -24.48 7.54
C ARG A 215 7.63 -23.64 6.51
N LYS A 216 6.29 -23.76 6.45
CA LYS A 216 5.46 -22.91 5.59
C LYS A 216 4.20 -22.44 6.30
N THR A 217 3.87 -21.17 6.13
CA THR A 217 2.70 -20.54 6.74
C THR A 217 1.83 -19.89 5.67
N LEU A 218 0.52 -20.15 5.71
CA LEU A 218 -0.47 -19.37 4.97
C LEU A 218 -0.91 -18.20 5.83
N SER A 219 -0.62 -16.99 5.37
CA SER A 219 -0.96 -15.74 6.03
C SER A 219 -2.25 -15.14 5.45
N LEU A 220 -3.30 -15.08 6.26
CA LEU A 220 -4.63 -14.59 5.88
C LEU A 220 -4.84 -13.18 6.44
N HIS A 221 -4.76 -12.17 5.56
CA HIS A 221 -4.82 -10.74 5.93
C HIS A 221 -6.20 -10.23 6.28
N GLN A 222 -7.21 -11.00 6.03
CA GLN A 222 -8.59 -10.65 6.36
C GLN A 222 -9.16 -11.80 7.18
N ASN A 223 -9.92 -11.47 8.22
CA ASN A 223 -10.62 -12.46 9.03
C ASN A 223 -11.80 -13.07 8.23
N TYR A 224 -11.49 -13.64 7.07
CA TYR A 224 -12.45 -14.45 6.37
C TYR A 224 -12.37 -15.86 6.93
N GLU A 225 -13.50 -16.31 7.41
CA GLU A 225 -13.74 -17.71 7.69
C GLU A 225 -13.91 -18.48 6.37
N ASN A 226 -12.80 -18.61 5.63
CA ASN A 226 -12.80 -19.48 4.48
C ASN A 226 -12.28 -20.85 4.89
N TYR A 227 -13.10 -21.60 5.63
CA TYR A 227 -12.78 -22.93 6.12
C TYR A 227 -12.28 -23.88 5.03
N LYS A 228 -12.76 -23.71 3.77
CA LYS A 228 -12.30 -24.54 2.65
C LYS A 228 -10.83 -24.28 2.31
N ILE A 229 -10.41 -23.01 2.23
CA ILE A 229 -9.00 -22.66 1.98
C ILE A 229 -8.11 -23.14 3.10
N GLU A 230 -8.54 -22.94 4.34
CA GLU A 230 -7.77 -23.36 5.52
C GLU A 230 -7.62 -24.90 5.59
N ALA A 231 -8.70 -25.63 5.32
CA ALA A 231 -8.67 -27.09 5.30
C ALA A 231 -7.71 -27.61 4.20
N ILE A 232 -7.74 -27.02 3.02
CA ILE A 232 -6.84 -27.42 1.92
C ILE A 232 -5.40 -27.04 2.26
N ALA A 233 -5.15 -25.83 2.78
CA ALA A 233 -3.81 -25.41 3.16
C ALA A 233 -3.22 -26.31 4.25
N LYS A 234 -4.02 -26.71 5.26
CA LYS A 234 -3.61 -27.66 6.28
C LYS A 234 -3.28 -29.05 5.68
N LYS A 235 -4.09 -29.54 4.73
CA LYS A 235 -3.79 -30.79 4.00
C LYS A 235 -2.49 -30.70 3.19
N LEU A 236 -2.15 -29.50 2.70
CA LEU A 236 -0.88 -29.22 2.04
C LEU A 236 0.27 -28.96 3.04
N GLY A 237 0.03 -29.08 4.35
CA GLY A 237 1.02 -28.92 5.40
C GLY A 237 1.36 -27.45 5.74
N PHE A 238 0.48 -26.49 5.46
CA PHE A 238 0.65 -25.11 5.91
C PHE A 238 0.17 -24.91 7.34
N GLU A 239 0.91 -24.17 8.11
CA GLU A 239 0.40 -23.52 9.31
C GLU A 239 -0.48 -22.34 8.89
N ILE A 240 -1.53 -22.05 9.63
CA ILE A 240 -2.43 -20.93 9.35
C ILE A 240 -2.13 -19.77 10.30
N PHE A 241 -1.84 -18.61 9.76
CA PHE A 241 -1.63 -17.40 10.53
C PHE A 241 -2.75 -16.38 10.25
N LYS A 242 -3.38 -15.92 11.32
CA LYS A 242 -4.39 -14.86 11.34
C LYS A 242 -4.09 -13.91 12.48
N ALA A 243 -4.29 -12.62 12.27
CA ALA A 243 -4.21 -11.62 13.32
C ALA A 243 -5.12 -10.43 12.97
N ASN A 244 -5.50 -9.67 14.00
CA ASN A 244 -6.41 -8.53 13.84
C ASN A 244 -5.69 -7.19 13.62
N ASN A 245 -4.36 -7.19 13.59
CA ASN A 245 -3.56 -5.99 13.44
C ASN A 245 -2.34 -6.21 12.53
N TYR A 246 -1.88 -5.15 11.88
CA TYR A 246 -0.76 -5.21 10.94
C TYR A 246 0.59 -5.51 11.62
N LYS A 247 0.78 -5.16 12.89
CA LYS A 247 2.05 -5.36 13.61
C LYS A 247 2.38 -6.84 13.72
N SER A 248 1.40 -7.68 14.09
CA SER A 248 1.59 -9.13 14.14
C SER A 248 1.99 -9.73 12.79
N PHE A 249 1.51 -9.16 11.67
CA PHE A 249 1.94 -9.58 10.34
C PHE A 249 3.36 -9.10 10.00
N ILE A 250 3.76 -7.89 10.43
CA ILE A 250 5.15 -7.44 10.30
C ILE A 250 6.08 -8.38 11.07
N ASP A 251 5.71 -8.76 12.30
CA ASP A 251 6.48 -9.70 13.13
C ASP A 251 6.61 -11.08 12.46
N LEU A 252 5.54 -11.56 11.82
CA LEU A 252 5.60 -12.79 11.02
C LEU A 252 6.60 -12.65 9.86
N TYR A 253 6.51 -11.55 9.10
CA TYR A 253 7.40 -11.34 7.95
C TYR A 253 8.86 -11.12 8.38
N MET A 254 9.12 -10.45 9.49
CA MET A 254 10.48 -10.35 10.02
C MET A 254 11.11 -11.71 10.34
N LYS A 255 10.31 -12.75 10.58
CA LYS A 255 10.77 -14.11 10.90
C LYS A 255 10.85 -15.03 9.67
N CYS A 256 10.28 -14.63 8.52
CA CYS A 256 10.36 -15.44 7.31
C CYS A 256 11.60 -15.09 6.47
N ASP A 257 11.98 -15.95 5.56
CA ASP A 257 13.09 -15.74 4.62
C ASP A 257 12.68 -15.95 3.16
N LEU A 258 11.43 -16.27 2.90
CA LEU A 258 10.79 -16.26 1.58
C LEU A 258 9.33 -15.87 1.70
N HIS A 259 8.85 -15.00 0.81
CA HIS A 259 7.44 -14.69 0.63
C HIS A 259 6.98 -15.00 -0.78
N PHE A 260 5.75 -15.52 -0.89
CA PHE A 260 5.11 -15.83 -2.17
C PHE A 260 3.61 -15.53 -2.10
N GLY A 261 3.00 -14.98 -3.16
CA GLY A 261 1.54 -14.83 -3.20
C GLY A 261 1.03 -13.60 -3.93
N ASN A 262 -0.24 -13.28 -3.75
CA ASN A 262 -0.93 -12.23 -4.51
C ASN A 262 -1.33 -10.98 -3.69
N ARG A 263 -0.89 -10.86 -2.44
CA ARG A 263 -1.09 -9.66 -1.61
C ARG A 263 0.03 -8.65 -1.84
N VAL A 264 -0.25 -7.62 -2.66
CA VAL A 264 0.74 -6.59 -3.06
C VAL A 264 1.48 -5.99 -1.86
N HIS A 265 0.77 -5.54 -0.82
CA HIS A 265 1.43 -4.86 0.29
C HIS A 265 2.24 -5.82 1.18
N ALA A 266 1.88 -7.11 1.26
CA ALA A 266 2.73 -8.13 1.88
C ALA A 266 4.03 -8.32 1.07
N HIS A 267 3.91 -8.43 -0.25
CA HIS A 267 5.03 -8.51 -1.17
C HIS A 267 5.98 -7.32 -1.01
N LEU A 268 5.46 -6.09 -1.07
CA LEU A 268 6.25 -4.86 -0.92
C LEU A 268 6.88 -4.77 0.48
N LYS A 269 6.18 -5.21 1.54
CA LYS A 269 6.71 -5.22 2.90
C LYS A 269 7.87 -6.20 3.04
N CYS A 270 7.74 -7.42 2.53
CA CYS A 270 8.84 -8.39 2.54
C CYS A 270 10.05 -7.86 1.78
N LEU A 271 9.87 -7.26 0.60
CA LEU A 271 10.96 -6.64 -0.14
C LEU A 271 11.64 -5.51 0.67
N SER A 272 10.85 -4.66 1.35
CA SER A 272 11.42 -3.59 2.19
C SER A 272 12.24 -4.11 3.37
N LEU A 273 11.96 -5.33 3.81
CA LEU A 273 12.70 -6.03 4.88
C LEU A 273 13.94 -6.78 4.35
N GLY A 274 14.22 -6.76 3.04
CA GLY A 274 15.31 -7.53 2.42
C GLY A 274 14.99 -9.02 2.26
N ILE A 275 13.70 -9.39 2.22
CA ILE A 275 13.24 -10.77 2.08
C ILE A 275 12.85 -11.01 0.63
N PRO A 276 13.42 -12.04 -0.03
CA PRO A 276 12.98 -12.47 -1.36
C PRO A 276 11.47 -12.65 -1.38
N SER A 277 10.82 -11.98 -2.32
CA SER A 277 9.37 -12.00 -2.40
C SER A 277 8.91 -12.01 -3.84
N PHE A 278 7.95 -12.87 -4.14
CA PHE A 278 7.39 -13.05 -5.47
C PHE A 278 5.87 -12.81 -5.43
N CYS A 279 5.37 -12.04 -6.40
CA CYS A 279 3.97 -11.70 -6.50
C CYS A 279 3.33 -12.36 -7.71
N THR A 280 2.20 -13.04 -7.49
CA THR A 280 1.38 -13.56 -8.60
C THR A 280 0.38 -12.50 -9.04
N PRO A 281 0.13 -12.30 -10.34
CA PRO A 281 -0.81 -11.32 -10.82
C PRO A 281 -2.24 -11.71 -10.43
N PHE A 282 -2.98 -10.70 -10.01
CA PHE A 282 -4.40 -10.83 -9.71
C PHE A 282 -5.21 -9.69 -10.32
N ASP A 283 -4.69 -8.47 -10.26
CA ASP A 283 -5.28 -7.29 -10.88
C ASP A 283 -4.18 -6.35 -11.41
N LEU A 284 -4.58 -5.27 -12.06
CA LEU A 284 -3.65 -4.31 -12.67
C LEU A 284 -2.68 -3.68 -11.65
N ARG A 285 -2.98 -3.70 -10.35
CA ARG A 285 -2.09 -3.15 -9.32
C ARG A 285 -0.78 -3.92 -9.24
N GLN A 286 -0.83 -5.27 -9.26
CA GLN A 286 0.39 -6.09 -9.28
C GLN A 286 1.21 -5.80 -10.54
N LEU A 287 0.54 -5.68 -11.69
CA LEU A 287 1.19 -5.35 -12.96
C LEU A 287 1.86 -3.97 -12.90
N PHE A 288 1.15 -2.96 -12.41
CA PHE A 288 1.70 -1.61 -12.28
C PHE A 288 2.87 -1.52 -11.31
N PHE A 289 2.81 -2.25 -10.19
CA PHE A 289 3.93 -2.33 -9.26
C PHE A 289 5.10 -3.11 -9.88
N SER A 290 4.84 -4.26 -10.48
CA SER A 290 5.88 -5.06 -11.13
C SER A 290 6.63 -4.25 -12.19
N ASN A 291 5.91 -3.56 -13.06
CA ASN A 291 6.52 -2.69 -14.08
C ASN A 291 7.30 -1.52 -13.44
N SER A 292 6.81 -0.96 -12.33
CA SER A 292 7.46 0.16 -11.66
C SER A 292 8.75 -0.24 -10.96
N ILE A 293 8.76 -1.38 -10.30
CA ILE A 293 9.89 -1.89 -9.51
C ILE A 293 10.73 -2.92 -10.26
N GLN A 294 10.40 -3.17 -11.51
CA GLN A 294 11.08 -4.15 -12.39
C GLN A 294 11.15 -5.55 -11.78
N LEU A 295 10.15 -5.93 -11.00
CA LEU A 295 10.03 -7.27 -10.44
C LEU A 295 9.21 -8.16 -11.37
N PRO A 296 9.63 -9.42 -11.61
CA PRO A 296 8.85 -10.32 -12.43
C PRO A 296 7.53 -10.66 -11.73
N LEU A 297 6.46 -10.56 -12.49
CA LEU A 297 5.24 -11.27 -12.14
C LEU A 297 5.45 -12.74 -12.44
N ILE A 298 5.00 -13.60 -11.55
CA ILE A 298 4.96 -15.02 -11.80
C ILE A 298 3.68 -15.31 -12.57
N ASP A 299 3.78 -15.50 -13.87
CA ASP A 299 2.80 -16.24 -14.63
C ASP A 299 3.19 -17.74 -14.67
N ASN A 300 2.25 -18.59 -15.03
CA ASN A 300 2.43 -20.04 -14.95
C ASN A 300 3.57 -20.60 -15.80
N ASP A 301 4.14 -19.83 -16.72
CA ASP A 301 5.08 -20.30 -17.73
C ASP A 301 6.55 -19.88 -17.50
N ARG A 302 6.84 -19.01 -16.48
CA ARG A 302 8.16 -18.42 -16.27
C ARG A 302 8.83 -18.80 -14.94
N HIS A 303 8.68 -20.03 -14.50
CA HIS A 303 9.14 -20.49 -13.18
C HIS A 303 10.66 -20.44 -12.98
N GLU A 304 11.43 -20.66 -14.01
CA GLU A 304 12.90 -20.71 -13.89
C GLU A 304 13.52 -19.33 -13.62
N SER A 305 12.91 -18.25 -14.11
CA SER A 305 13.37 -16.89 -13.87
C SER A 305 13.35 -16.48 -12.39
N LEU A 306 12.58 -17.19 -11.55
CA LEU A 306 12.51 -16.91 -10.11
C LEU A 306 13.81 -17.23 -9.39
N LYS A 307 14.51 -18.28 -9.82
CA LYS A 307 15.78 -18.69 -9.22
C LYS A 307 16.92 -17.70 -9.51
N THR A 308 16.79 -16.95 -10.61
CA THR A 308 17.86 -16.06 -11.10
C THR A 308 17.57 -14.59 -10.92
N TYR A 309 16.38 -14.20 -10.37
CA TYR A 309 15.98 -12.81 -10.26
C TYR A 309 16.99 -11.98 -9.42
N PRO A 310 17.54 -10.89 -9.98
CA PRO A 310 18.49 -10.04 -9.26
C PRO A 310 17.76 -9.05 -8.36
N PHE A 311 17.56 -9.38 -7.07
CA PHE A 311 16.92 -8.49 -6.10
C PHE A 311 17.68 -7.18 -5.87
N ASP A 312 18.94 -7.08 -6.30
CA ASP A 312 19.71 -5.82 -6.24
C ASP A 312 19.03 -4.70 -7.03
N ARG A 313 18.37 -5.03 -8.13
CA ARG A 313 17.55 -4.05 -8.90
C ARG A 313 16.46 -3.39 -8.07
N PHE A 314 15.88 -4.11 -7.11
CA PHE A 314 14.91 -3.52 -6.19
C PHE A 314 15.59 -2.49 -5.29
N SER A 315 16.79 -2.76 -4.80
CA SER A 315 17.55 -1.82 -3.96
C SER A 315 17.89 -0.53 -4.73
N GLU A 316 18.28 -0.64 -5.98
CA GLU A 316 18.52 0.53 -6.86
C GLU A 316 17.24 1.34 -7.08
N PHE A 317 16.13 0.66 -7.37
CA PHE A 317 14.82 1.29 -7.51
C PHE A 317 14.41 2.01 -6.22
N GLN A 318 14.54 1.34 -5.07
CA GLN A 318 14.21 1.89 -3.75
C GLN A 318 15.02 3.17 -3.46
N ASN A 319 16.31 3.18 -3.79
CA ASN A 319 17.16 4.38 -3.62
C ASN A 319 16.69 5.55 -4.50
N LYS A 320 16.37 5.30 -5.76
CA LYS A 320 15.80 6.33 -6.67
C LYS A 320 14.45 6.85 -6.16
N ALA A 321 13.58 5.96 -5.69
CA ALA A 321 12.29 6.32 -5.11
C ALA A 321 12.44 7.13 -3.81
N LYS A 322 13.46 6.83 -3.00
CA LYS A 322 13.76 7.53 -1.74
C LYS A 322 14.08 9.01 -1.96
N ILE A 323 14.81 9.35 -3.01
CA ILE A 323 15.09 10.75 -3.37
C ILE A 323 13.78 11.51 -3.60
N LYS A 324 12.85 10.92 -4.39
CA LYS A 324 11.55 11.52 -4.68
C LYS A 324 10.66 11.60 -3.44
N MET A 325 10.67 10.55 -2.61
CA MET A 325 9.92 10.52 -1.35
C MET A 325 10.45 11.59 -0.39
N ASN A 326 11.76 11.75 -0.24
CA ASN A 326 12.34 12.79 0.59
C ASN A 326 11.96 14.20 0.11
N LYS A 327 11.97 14.44 -1.23
CA LYS A 327 11.49 15.72 -1.80
C LYS A 327 10.03 15.99 -1.41
N PHE A 328 9.16 14.98 -1.51
CA PHE A 328 7.76 15.10 -1.08
C PHE A 328 7.65 15.35 0.42
N LEU A 329 8.33 14.56 1.25
CA LEU A 329 8.29 14.69 2.70
C LEU A 329 8.79 16.06 3.18
N SER A 330 9.90 16.57 2.65
CA SER A 330 10.39 17.92 2.98
C SER A 330 9.35 19.00 2.66
N SER A 331 8.55 18.83 1.60
CA SER A 331 7.52 19.80 1.24
C SER A 331 6.31 19.82 2.18
N ILE A 332 6.06 18.74 2.92
CA ILE A 332 4.92 18.63 3.84
C ILE A 332 5.31 18.76 5.32
N VAL A 333 6.53 18.34 5.69
CA VAL A 333 7.00 18.43 7.08
C VAL A 333 7.13 19.90 7.49
N ASN A 334 7.63 20.77 6.62
CA ASN A 334 7.71 22.21 6.87
C ASN A 334 6.34 22.87 7.13
N LEU A 335 5.24 22.20 6.78
CA LEU A 335 3.89 22.69 7.07
C LEU A 335 3.41 22.34 8.50
N VAL A 336 4.07 21.41 9.19
CA VAL A 336 3.65 20.95 10.54
C VAL A 336 4.58 21.45 11.65
N ASP A 337 5.76 21.94 11.31
CA ASP A 337 6.65 22.68 12.20
C ASP A 337 6.15 24.13 12.35
#